data_3a46bcd5d0f80cc90698452c8b46808a
#
_entry.id   3a46bcd5d0f80cc90698452c8b46808a
#
_cell.length_a   1.000
_cell.length_b   1.000
_cell.length_c   1.000
_cell.angle_alpha   90.00
_cell.angle_beta   90.00
_cell.angle_gamma   90.00
#
_symmetry.space_group_name_H-M   'P 1'
#
loop_
_entity.id
_entity.type
_entity.pdbx_description
1 polymer ?
#
loop_
_entity_poly.entity_id
_entity_poly.type
_entity_poly.pdbx_seq_one_letter_code
_entity_poly.pdbx_strand_id
1 'polypeptide(L)'
;MPILERTVPLGFDEASPSHRFVAELLAQADIQLDGQRSWDIQLKAPGVIDSALSRGNLGLGESYMKGDWDAEQLDELFYRLMRAQLGQRIKPTQLVYYSLRSRLLNRQTVKRAWEVGEKHYDLGNDFYAAMLDQRMTYTCGYWKHAQTLDEAQEAKLDLICRKLQLKPGMRVLDIGCGWGSFMAYAAEHYGVECVGLTISKEQAEFGQRLIKKGLPVEFRLQDYRNEHEQFDRIVSIGMFEHVGHKNYREFMSVANRCLKDDGLFLLHTIGKNLSNTVTDPWIDKYIF
;
A
#
# COMPACT_ATOMS: atom_id res chain seq x y z
N MET A 1 55.39 -17.08 10.84
CA MET A 1 53.98 -17.23 11.23
C MET A 1 53.21 -16.07 10.62
N PRO A 2 52.34 -16.28 9.64
CA PRO A 2 51.51 -15.19 9.13
C PRO A 2 50.40 -14.93 10.14
N ILE A 3 50.26 -13.67 10.54
CA ILE A 3 49.15 -13.18 11.32
C ILE A 3 47.91 -13.32 10.44
N LEU A 4 47.03 -14.25 10.79
CA LEU A 4 45.68 -14.31 10.23
C LEU A 4 44.98 -13.02 10.65
N GLU A 5 44.88 -12.06 9.74
CA GLU A 5 43.93 -10.95 9.85
C GLU A 5 42.53 -11.59 9.94
N ARG A 6 41.96 -11.56 11.14
CA ARG A 6 40.54 -11.79 11.31
C ARG A 6 39.82 -10.63 10.59
N THR A 7 39.33 -10.88 9.40
CA THR A 7 38.34 -10.02 8.79
C THR A 7 37.11 -10.01 9.72
N VAL A 8 36.99 -8.96 10.52
CA VAL A 8 35.78 -8.68 11.30
C VAL A 8 34.63 -8.62 10.29
N PRO A 9 33.55 -9.41 10.43
CA PRO A 9 32.39 -9.31 9.58
C PRO A 9 31.86 -7.87 9.62
N LEU A 10 31.56 -7.30 8.47
CA LEU A 10 31.29 -5.88 8.26
C LEU A 10 30.09 -5.31 9.04
N GLY A 11 29.33 -6.11 9.78
CA GLY A 11 28.12 -5.65 10.48
C GLY A 11 27.81 -6.27 11.84
N PHE A 12 28.25 -7.48 12.14
CA PHE A 12 27.92 -8.17 13.39
C PHE A 12 29.11 -8.17 14.37
N ASP A 13 28.89 -7.63 15.57
CA ASP A 13 29.88 -7.63 16.67
C ASP A 13 29.38 -8.54 17.80
N GLU A 14 30.00 -9.73 17.93
CA GLU A 14 29.71 -10.69 18.99
C GLU A 14 30.00 -10.16 20.41
N ALA A 15 30.85 -9.16 20.55
CA ALA A 15 31.14 -8.54 21.84
C ALA A 15 30.01 -7.61 22.28
N SER A 16 29.21 -7.08 21.34
CA SER A 16 28.11 -6.15 21.64
C SER A 16 26.90 -6.90 22.26
N PRO A 17 26.45 -6.52 23.47
CA PRO A 17 25.25 -7.11 24.06
C PRO A 17 23.98 -6.90 23.22
N SER A 18 23.86 -5.77 22.53
CA SER A 18 22.73 -5.47 21.66
C SER A 18 22.70 -6.36 20.42
N HIS A 19 23.86 -6.64 19.84
CA HIS A 19 23.99 -7.54 18.70
C HIS A 19 23.66 -8.99 19.07
N ARG A 20 24.16 -9.48 20.21
CA ARG A 20 23.78 -10.80 20.72
C ARG A 20 22.29 -10.93 20.98
N PHE A 21 21.68 -9.91 21.61
CA PHE A 21 20.24 -9.90 21.84
C PHE A 21 19.44 -10.00 20.53
N VAL A 22 19.82 -9.26 19.48
CA VAL A 22 19.16 -9.35 18.17
C VAL A 22 19.36 -10.72 17.54
N ALA A 23 20.56 -11.27 17.60
CA ALA A 23 20.84 -12.62 17.08
C ALA A 23 20.00 -13.71 17.80
N GLU A 24 19.91 -13.66 19.12
CA GLU A 24 19.05 -14.56 19.92
C GLU A 24 17.56 -14.38 19.60
N LEU A 25 17.12 -13.16 19.35
CA LEU A 25 15.75 -12.88 18.97
C LEU A 25 15.43 -13.45 17.59
N LEU A 26 16.30 -13.24 16.60
CA LEU A 26 16.16 -13.76 15.24
C LEU A 26 16.23 -15.28 15.19
N ALA A 27 17.05 -15.90 16.04
CA ALA A 27 17.13 -17.34 16.14
C ALA A 27 15.79 -18.01 16.55
N GLN A 28 14.92 -17.28 17.27
CA GLN A 28 13.56 -17.77 17.59
C GLN A 28 12.66 -17.85 16.35
N ALA A 29 13.01 -17.12 15.29
CA ALA A 29 12.35 -17.17 13.99
C ALA A 29 13.11 -18.07 12.99
N ASP A 30 14.11 -18.80 13.43
CA ASP A 30 15.02 -19.60 12.59
C ASP A 30 15.69 -18.73 11.50
N ILE A 31 16.19 -17.55 11.91
CA ILE A 31 16.94 -16.60 11.08
C ILE A 31 18.30 -16.35 11.73
N GLN A 32 19.35 -16.28 10.90
CA GLN A 32 20.71 -15.95 11.33
C GLN A 32 21.18 -14.63 10.69
N LEU A 33 22.08 -13.94 11.38
CA LEU A 33 22.86 -12.86 10.80
C LEU A 33 24.08 -13.46 10.12
N ASP A 34 24.34 -13.02 8.89
CA ASP A 34 25.42 -13.52 8.01
C ASP A 34 25.42 -15.07 7.86
N GLY A 35 24.22 -15.67 7.93
CA GLY A 35 24.01 -17.09 7.75
C GLY A 35 24.10 -17.52 6.28
N GLN A 36 23.91 -18.84 6.01
CA GLN A 36 24.09 -19.41 4.68
C GLN A 36 22.76 -19.73 3.97
N ARG A 37 21.63 -19.55 4.63
CA ARG A 37 20.32 -19.85 4.03
C ARG A 37 19.81 -18.65 3.28
N SER A 38 19.00 -18.86 2.27
CA SER A 38 18.46 -17.80 1.41
C SER A 38 17.62 -16.72 2.14
N TRP A 39 17.05 -17.07 3.30
CA TRP A 39 16.29 -16.14 4.14
C TRP A 39 17.11 -15.54 5.29
N ASP A 40 18.39 -15.87 5.44
CA ASP A 40 19.26 -15.28 6.45
C ASP A 40 19.64 -13.84 6.07
N ILE A 41 19.72 -12.97 7.07
CA ILE A 41 20.06 -11.56 6.86
C ILE A 41 21.57 -11.44 6.62
N GLN A 42 21.95 -10.86 5.48
CA GLN A 42 23.33 -10.53 5.13
C GLN A 42 23.60 -9.08 5.47
N LEU A 43 24.46 -8.81 6.42
CA LEU A 43 24.87 -7.47 6.80
C LEU A 43 25.98 -6.97 5.87
N LYS A 44 25.74 -5.83 5.19
CA LYS A 44 26.67 -5.24 4.23
C LYS A 44 27.33 -3.95 4.77
N ALA A 45 26.78 -3.40 5.86
CA ALA A 45 27.30 -2.19 6.50
C ALA A 45 27.16 -2.25 8.03
N PRO A 46 28.02 -1.54 8.78
CA PRO A 46 27.87 -1.40 10.23
C PRO A 46 26.65 -0.54 10.58
N GLY A 47 26.10 -0.72 11.80
CA GLY A 47 25.03 0.10 12.35
C GLY A 47 23.61 -0.28 11.95
N VAL A 48 23.42 -1.33 11.15
CA VAL A 48 22.07 -1.86 10.79
C VAL A 48 21.30 -2.28 12.05
N ILE A 49 21.96 -3.05 12.93
CA ILE A 49 21.36 -3.54 14.17
C ILE A 49 21.00 -2.37 15.10
N ASP A 50 21.90 -1.41 15.26
CA ASP A 50 21.66 -0.24 16.10
C ASP A 50 20.53 0.64 15.53
N SER A 51 20.47 0.78 14.22
CA SER A 51 19.38 1.48 13.53
C SER A 51 18.03 0.77 13.76
N ALA A 52 18.01 -0.56 13.64
CA ALA A 52 16.80 -1.35 13.87
C ALA A 52 16.35 -1.28 15.34
N LEU A 53 17.27 -1.35 16.29
CA LEU A 53 16.95 -1.27 17.73
C LEU A 53 16.47 0.13 18.14
N SER A 54 17.10 1.19 17.62
CA SER A 54 16.78 2.57 18.02
C SER A 54 15.55 3.12 17.31
N ARG A 55 15.27 2.70 16.08
CA ARG A 55 14.24 3.26 15.20
C ARG A 55 13.19 2.25 14.73
N GLY A 56 13.30 1.00 15.17
CA GLY A 56 12.39 -0.09 14.81
C GLY A 56 12.31 -0.31 13.31
N ASN A 57 11.09 -0.57 12.80
CA ASN A 57 10.84 -0.83 11.38
C ASN A 57 11.33 0.30 10.45
N LEU A 58 11.27 1.55 10.90
CA LEU A 58 11.81 2.67 10.12
C LEU A 58 13.32 2.54 9.93
N GLY A 59 14.07 2.20 10.98
CA GLY A 59 15.52 2.02 10.90
C GLY A 59 15.91 0.82 10.04
N LEU A 60 15.22 -0.31 10.22
CA LEU A 60 15.45 -1.50 9.42
C LEU A 60 15.14 -1.28 7.95
N GLY A 61 13.97 -0.69 7.63
CA GLY A 61 13.56 -0.42 6.26
C GLY A 61 14.46 0.59 5.54
N GLU A 62 14.87 1.67 6.22
CA GLU A 62 15.80 2.65 5.63
C GLU A 62 17.20 2.06 5.39
N SER A 63 17.68 1.17 6.27
CA SER A 63 18.93 0.45 6.06
C SER A 63 18.85 -0.49 4.85
N TYR A 64 17.72 -1.16 4.65
CA TYR A 64 17.48 -1.97 3.45
C TYR A 64 17.50 -1.12 2.17
N MET A 65 16.76 0.00 2.17
CA MET A 65 16.70 0.91 1.02
C MET A 65 18.08 1.49 0.63
N LYS A 66 19.01 1.58 1.61
CA LYS A 66 20.41 2.00 1.37
C LYS A 66 21.29 0.84 0.88
N GLY A 67 20.81 -0.39 0.92
CA GLY A 67 21.61 -1.57 0.64
C GLY A 67 22.54 -1.99 1.77
N ASP A 68 22.32 -1.50 3.00
CA ASP A 68 23.13 -1.82 4.16
C ASP A 68 22.96 -3.28 4.62
N TRP A 69 21.86 -3.93 4.25
CA TRP A 69 21.60 -5.35 4.45
C TRP A 69 20.68 -5.91 3.36
N ASP A 70 20.64 -7.26 3.25
CA ASP A 70 19.83 -7.96 2.25
C ASP A 70 19.46 -9.36 2.72
N ALA A 71 18.54 -10.03 2.02
CA ALA A 71 18.28 -11.46 2.09
C ALA A 71 17.84 -11.95 0.71
N GLU A 72 18.34 -13.08 0.26
CA GLU A 72 18.03 -13.63 -1.08
C GLU A 72 16.53 -13.93 -1.24
N GLN A 73 15.86 -14.43 -0.17
CA GLN A 73 14.43 -14.67 -0.10
C GLN A 73 13.77 -13.78 0.96
N LEU A 74 13.50 -12.53 0.59
CA LEU A 74 12.86 -11.56 1.49
C LEU A 74 11.46 -11.99 1.95
N ASP A 75 10.70 -12.64 1.10
CA ASP A 75 9.36 -13.16 1.41
C ASP A 75 9.42 -14.21 2.51
N GLU A 76 10.34 -15.17 2.43
CA GLU A 76 10.55 -16.20 3.46
C GLU A 76 11.09 -15.58 4.76
N LEU A 77 12.01 -14.61 4.69
CA LEU A 77 12.49 -13.86 5.85
C LEU A 77 11.31 -13.20 6.59
N PHE A 78 10.47 -12.43 5.89
CA PHE A 78 9.34 -11.76 6.52
C PHE A 78 8.25 -12.72 7.00
N TYR A 79 8.00 -13.82 6.27
CA TYR A 79 7.10 -14.86 6.73
C TYR A 79 7.52 -15.42 8.09
N ARG A 80 8.81 -15.72 8.28
CA ARG A 80 9.38 -16.23 9.55
C ARG A 80 9.28 -15.19 10.67
N LEU A 81 9.66 -13.93 10.41
CA LEU A 81 9.56 -12.83 11.37
C LEU A 81 8.11 -12.62 11.85
N MET A 82 7.14 -12.65 10.94
CA MET A 82 5.72 -12.47 11.28
C MET A 82 5.18 -13.66 12.07
N ARG A 83 5.53 -14.90 11.70
CA ARG A 83 5.10 -16.09 12.45
C ARG A 83 5.66 -16.13 13.86
N ALA A 84 6.89 -15.72 14.05
CA ALA A 84 7.54 -15.66 15.38
C ALA A 84 7.00 -14.49 16.24
N GLN A 85 6.22 -13.56 15.68
CA GLN A 85 5.64 -12.39 16.35
C GLN A 85 6.68 -11.55 17.14
N LEU A 86 7.90 -11.49 16.65
CA LEU A 86 9.01 -10.80 17.33
C LEU A 86 8.72 -9.33 17.59
N GLY A 87 7.94 -8.67 16.71
CA GLY A 87 7.54 -7.26 16.86
C GLY A 87 6.75 -6.96 18.13
N GLN A 88 6.11 -7.96 18.76
CA GLN A 88 5.40 -7.77 20.04
C GLN A 88 6.36 -7.66 21.23
N ARG A 89 7.61 -8.11 21.08
CA ARG A 89 8.63 -8.14 22.13
C ARG A 89 9.52 -6.91 22.11
N ILE A 90 9.58 -6.20 20.98
CA ILE A 90 10.34 -4.96 20.82
C ILE A 90 9.35 -3.80 20.86
N LYS A 91 9.36 -3.02 21.96
CA LYS A 91 8.59 -1.77 22.07
C LYS A 91 9.58 -0.59 21.99
N PRO A 92 9.91 -0.08 20.79
CA PRO A 92 10.76 1.10 20.70
C PRO A 92 10.04 2.29 21.34
N THR A 93 10.71 3.05 22.19
CA THR A 93 10.21 4.30 22.81
C THR A 93 9.72 5.30 21.76
N GLN A 94 10.24 5.22 20.54
CA GLN A 94 9.84 6.02 19.38
C GLN A 94 8.43 5.70 18.86
N LEU A 95 7.90 4.49 19.05
CA LEU A 95 6.49 4.20 18.70
C LEU A 95 5.54 5.09 19.51
N VAL A 96 5.88 5.42 20.74
CA VAL A 96 5.11 6.36 21.58
C VAL A 96 5.14 7.76 20.98
N TYR A 97 6.29 8.23 20.52
CA TYR A 97 6.44 9.54 19.86
C TYR A 97 5.62 9.63 18.58
N TYR A 98 5.71 8.63 17.69
CA TYR A 98 4.92 8.60 16.46
C TYR A 98 3.42 8.49 16.72
N SER A 99 3.01 7.73 17.76
CA SER A 99 1.61 7.64 18.18
C SER A 99 1.05 9.00 18.62
N LEU A 100 1.78 9.75 19.44
CA LEU A 100 1.39 11.09 19.88
C LEU A 100 1.32 12.07 18.71
N ARG A 101 2.30 12.04 17.81
CA ARG A 101 2.35 12.89 16.61
C ARG A 101 1.18 12.63 15.66
N SER A 102 0.81 11.37 15.43
CA SER A 102 -0.33 11.02 14.55
C SER A 102 -1.68 11.49 15.12
N ARG A 103 -1.82 11.54 16.46
CA ARG A 103 -3.03 12.04 17.13
C ARG A 103 -3.20 13.55 17.03
N LEU A 104 -2.10 14.30 17.02
CA LEU A 104 -2.13 15.76 17.04
C LEU A 104 -2.20 16.38 15.64
N LEU A 105 -1.58 15.77 14.63
CA LEU A 105 -1.49 16.28 13.27
C LEU A 105 -2.45 15.53 12.35
N ASN A 106 -3.38 16.26 11.70
CA ASN A 106 -4.11 15.69 10.58
C ASN A 106 -3.19 15.74 9.33
N ARG A 107 -2.62 14.61 8.96
CA ARG A 107 -1.70 14.49 7.82
C ARG A 107 -2.43 14.33 6.48
N GLN A 108 -3.74 14.11 6.50
CA GLN A 108 -4.59 13.91 5.31
C GLN A 108 -5.42 15.15 4.97
N THR A 109 -4.80 16.32 5.03
CA THR A 109 -5.40 17.58 4.55
C THR A 109 -5.43 17.60 3.02
N VAL A 110 -6.28 18.45 2.43
CA VAL A 110 -6.37 18.63 0.97
C VAL A 110 -4.99 18.85 0.34
N LYS A 111 -4.18 19.76 0.91
CA LYS A 111 -2.82 20.03 0.41
C LYS A 111 -1.93 18.77 0.39
N ARG A 112 -1.98 17.95 1.44
CA ARG A 112 -1.18 16.73 1.52
C ARG A 112 -1.68 15.59 0.67
N ALA A 113 -2.99 15.50 0.42
CA ALA A 113 -3.54 14.54 -0.51
C ALA A 113 -2.90 14.69 -1.90
N TRP A 114 -2.70 15.94 -2.36
CA TRP A 114 -1.99 16.23 -3.61
C TRP A 114 -0.49 15.84 -3.53
N GLU A 115 0.19 16.15 -2.42
CA GLU A 115 1.60 15.78 -2.21
C GLU A 115 1.81 14.23 -2.20
N VAL A 116 0.87 13.48 -1.63
CA VAL A 116 0.90 12.00 -1.64
C VAL A 116 0.68 11.45 -3.04
N GLY A 117 -0.30 12.00 -3.77
CA GLY A 117 -0.56 11.63 -5.16
C GLY A 117 0.68 11.83 -6.04
N GLU A 118 1.33 12.98 -5.92
CA GLU A 118 2.53 13.31 -6.67
C GLU A 118 3.72 12.38 -6.31
N LYS A 119 4.02 12.19 -5.02
CA LYS A 119 5.17 11.37 -4.59
C LYS A 119 4.97 9.87 -4.74
N HIS A 120 3.75 9.37 -4.55
CA HIS A 120 3.50 7.94 -4.52
C HIS A 120 3.37 7.34 -5.93
N TYR A 121 2.83 8.11 -6.88
CA TYR A 121 2.59 7.65 -8.24
C TYR A 121 3.60 8.15 -9.27
N ASP A 122 4.57 8.99 -8.87
CA ASP A 122 5.64 9.53 -9.75
C ASP A 122 6.82 8.55 -9.97
N LEU A 123 6.70 7.27 -9.55
CA LEU A 123 7.65 6.21 -9.86
C LEU A 123 7.69 5.87 -11.37
N GLY A 124 6.75 6.43 -12.13
CA GLY A 124 6.59 6.23 -13.55
C GLY A 124 5.66 5.07 -13.91
N ASN A 125 4.86 5.27 -14.95
CA ASN A 125 3.89 4.27 -15.41
C ASN A 125 4.57 2.97 -15.88
N ASP A 126 5.82 3.03 -16.37
CA ASP A 126 6.58 1.86 -16.82
C ASP A 126 6.87 0.89 -15.67
N PHE A 127 7.16 1.42 -14.48
CA PHE A 127 7.32 0.60 -13.28
C PHE A 127 6.02 -0.15 -12.92
N TYR A 128 4.90 0.57 -12.89
CA TYR A 128 3.61 -0.04 -12.60
C TYR A 128 3.16 -1.03 -13.67
N ALA A 129 3.40 -0.74 -14.95
CA ALA A 129 3.09 -1.64 -16.06
C ALA A 129 3.89 -2.95 -16.01
N ALA A 130 5.12 -2.91 -15.48
CA ALA A 130 5.92 -4.12 -15.27
C ALA A 130 5.46 -4.98 -14.09
N MET A 131 4.75 -4.39 -13.12
CA MET A 131 4.34 -5.04 -11.87
C MET A 131 2.88 -5.47 -11.85
N LEU A 132 1.99 -4.70 -12.49
CA LEU A 132 0.54 -4.88 -12.43
C LEU A 132 0.01 -5.75 -13.59
N ASP A 133 -1.29 -6.06 -13.52
CA ASP A 133 -2.05 -6.67 -14.60
C ASP A 133 -2.20 -5.74 -15.81
N GLN A 134 -2.67 -6.25 -16.94
CA GLN A 134 -2.88 -5.49 -18.18
C GLN A 134 -3.83 -4.30 -18.01
N ARG A 135 -4.72 -4.32 -17.03
CA ARG A 135 -5.66 -3.22 -16.71
C ARG A 135 -5.09 -2.22 -15.72
N MET A 136 -3.85 -2.41 -15.25
CA MET A 136 -3.19 -1.53 -14.26
C MET A 136 -3.95 -1.43 -12.93
N THR A 137 -4.41 -2.56 -12.39
CA THR A 137 -5.20 -2.59 -11.16
C THR A 137 -4.31 -2.68 -9.93
N TYR A 138 -4.11 -1.57 -9.22
CA TYR A 138 -3.20 -1.48 -8.07
C TYR A 138 -3.92 -1.77 -6.74
N THR A 139 -4.62 -2.90 -6.67
CA THR A 139 -5.28 -3.42 -5.46
C THR A 139 -5.31 -4.94 -5.52
N CYS A 140 -5.67 -5.63 -4.42
CA CYS A 140 -5.66 -7.09 -4.40
C CYS A 140 -6.63 -7.70 -5.41
N GLY A 141 -6.24 -8.82 -6.03
CA GLY A 141 -7.08 -9.62 -6.91
C GLY A 141 -7.98 -10.60 -6.16
N TYR A 142 -8.98 -11.18 -6.86
CA TYR A 142 -9.87 -12.22 -6.34
C TYR A 142 -9.50 -13.59 -6.89
N TRP A 143 -8.72 -14.35 -6.11
CA TRP A 143 -8.03 -15.56 -6.53
C TRP A 143 -8.86 -16.86 -6.43
N LYS A 144 -10.15 -16.79 -6.13
CA LYS A 144 -10.95 -18.00 -5.85
C LYS A 144 -10.86 -19.06 -6.96
N HIS A 145 -10.79 -18.64 -8.23
CA HIS A 145 -10.73 -19.53 -9.39
C HIS A 145 -9.64 -19.09 -10.40
N ALA A 146 -8.95 -18.00 -10.12
CA ALA A 146 -7.94 -17.44 -10.99
C ALA A 146 -6.61 -18.18 -10.89
N GLN A 147 -5.88 -18.30 -12.01
CA GLN A 147 -4.56 -18.89 -12.12
C GLN A 147 -3.48 -17.82 -12.40
N THR A 148 -3.90 -16.68 -12.94
CA THR A 148 -3.02 -15.56 -13.28
C THR A 148 -3.48 -14.27 -12.58
N LEU A 149 -2.58 -13.27 -12.53
CA LEU A 149 -2.91 -11.96 -11.96
C LEU A 149 -4.03 -11.27 -12.76
N ASP A 150 -3.99 -11.35 -14.09
CA ASP A 150 -5.02 -10.78 -14.96
C ASP A 150 -6.40 -11.38 -14.66
N GLU A 151 -6.49 -12.70 -14.58
CA GLU A 151 -7.75 -13.39 -14.22
C GLU A 151 -8.24 -13.01 -12.82
N ALA A 152 -7.33 -12.88 -11.85
CA ALA A 152 -7.70 -12.51 -10.48
C ALA A 152 -8.22 -11.07 -10.41
N GLN A 153 -7.64 -10.16 -11.18
CA GLN A 153 -8.10 -8.77 -11.25
C GLN A 153 -9.43 -8.66 -11.99
N GLU A 154 -9.61 -9.33 -13.10
CA GLU A 154 -10.91 -9.35 -13.81
C GLU A 154 -12.02 -9.97 -12.95
N ALA A 155 -11.72 -11.06 -12.25
CA ALA A 155 -12.67 -11.68 -11.31
C ALA A 155 -13.07 -10.73 -10.17
N LYS A 156 -12.12 -9.90 -9.68
CA LYS A 156 -12.41 -8.86 -8.70
C LYS A 156 -13.30 -7.77 -9.27
N LEU A 157 -13.00 -7.27 -10.47
CA LEU A 157 -13.78 -6.21 -11.12
C LEU A 157 -15.21 -6.68 -11.39
N ASP A 158 -15.40 -7.90 -11.90
CA ASP A 158 -16.71 -8.52 -12.08
C ASP A 158 -17.49 -8.65 -10.77
N LEU A 159 -16.82 -9.13 -9.71
CA LEU A 159 -17.43 -9.26 -8.38
C LEU A 159 -17.93 -7.91 -7.86
N ILE A 160 -17.17 -6.82 -8.05
CA ILE A 160 -17.58 -5.46 -7.67
C ILE A 160 -18.80 -5.03 -8.47
N CYS A 161 -18.79 -5.20 -9.80
CA CYS A 161 -19.92 -4.85 -10.66
C CYS A 161 -21.21 -5.60 -10.25
N ARG A 162 -21.10 -6.89 -9.95
CA ARG A 162 -22.25 -7.70 -9.46
C ARG A 162 -22.74 -7.24 -8.09
N LYS A 163 -21.85 -6.90 -7.16
CA LYS A 163 -22.22 -6.37 -5.84
C LYS A 163 -22.92 -5.02 -5.94
N LEU A 164 -22.50 -4.16 -6.87
CA LEU A 164 -23.15 -2.89 -7.18
C LEU A 164 -24.45 -3.06 -7.98
N GLN A 165 -24.77 -4.28 -8.43
CA GLN A 165 -25.95 -4.57 -9.26
C GLN A 165 -26.01 -3.67 -10.50
N LEU A 166 -24.88 -3.51 -11.19
CA LEU A 166 -24.78 -2.62 -12.36
C LEU A 166 -25.73 -3.06 -13.48
N LYS A 167 -26.37 -2.08 -14.09
CA LYS A 167 -27.24 -2.24 -15.26
C LYS A 167 -26.89 -1.21 -16.32
N PRO A 168 -27.07 -1.53 -17.61
CA PRO A 168 -26.81 -0.59 -18.69
C PRO A 168 -27.49 0.77 -18.48
N GLY A 169 -26.77 1.85 -18.80
CA GLY A 169 -27.25 3.23 -18.67
C GLY A 169 -27.15 3.84 -17.26
N MET A 170 -26.71 3.08 -16.25
CA MET A 170 -26.40 3.66 -14.93
C MET A 170 -25.17 4.54 -14.99
N ARG A 171 -25.16 5.62 -14.19
CA ARG A 171 -23.98 6.47 -13.94
C ARG A 171 -23.28 6.06 -12.66
N VAL A 172 -21.98 5.79 -12.75
CA VAL A 172 -21.16 5.27 -11.65
C VAL A 172 -20.05 6.27 -11.34
N LEU A 173 -19.88 6.60 -10.04
CA LEU A 173 -18.75 7.39 -9.55
C LEU A 173 -17.68 6.45 -8.98
N ASP A 174 -16.43 6.58 -9.44
CA ASP A 174 -15.26 5.91 -8.88
C ASP A 174 -14.37 6.91 -8.13
N ILE A 175 -14.40 6.85 -6.79
CA ILE A 175 -13.64 7.75 -5.92
C ILE A 175 -12.24 7.19 -5.71
N GLY A 176 -11.24 7.78 -6.39
CA GLY A 176 -9.87 7.28 -6.42
C GLY A 176 -9.68 6.24 -7.53
N CYS A 177 -10.03 6.60 -8.75
CA CYS A 177 -10.13 5.69 -9.89
C CYS A 177 -8.78 5.14 -10.41
N GLY A 178 -7.63 5.65 -9.92
CA GLY A 178 -6.33 5.24 -10.42
C GLY A 178 -6.21 5.41 -11.94
N TRP A 179 -5.78 4.37 -12.63
CA TRP A 179 -5.69 4.35 -14.12
C TRP A 179 -7.02 3.99 -14.80
N GLY A 180 -8.11 3.89 -14.04
CA GLY A 180 -9.45 3.66 -14.58
C GLY A 180 -9.78 2.21 -14.90
N SER A 181 -9.08 1.25 -14.35
CA SER A 181 -9.30 -0.18 -14.59
C SER A 181 -10.74 -0.63 -14.31
N PHE A 182 -11.32 -0.21 -13.18
CA PHE A 182 -12.71 -0.51 -12.86
C PHE A 182 -13.67 0.17 -13.84
N MET A 183 -13.46 1.45 -14.14
CA MET A 183 -14.32 2.22 -15.04
C MET A 183 -14.37 1.60 -16.43
N ALA A 184 -13.20 1.24 -16.98
CA ALA A 184 -13.11 0.60 -18.29
C ALA A 184 -13.86 -0.74 -18.30
N TYR A 185 -13.60 -1.59 -17.30
CA TYR A 185 -14.25 -2.90 -17.18
C TYR A 185 -15.77 -2.77 -17.06
N ALA A 186 -16.25 -1.88 -16.17
CA ALA A 186 -17.68 -1.68 -15.95
C ALA A 186 -18.38 -1.13 -17.19
N ALA A 187 -17.77 -0.18 -17.90
CA ALA A 187 -18.32 0.35 -19.15
C ALA A 187 -18.37 -0.72 -20.26
N GLU A 188 -17.29 -1.51 -20.42
CA GLU A 188 -17.21 -2.58 -21.43
C GLU A 188 -18.21 -3.69 -21.20
N HIS A 189 -18.33 -4.20 -19.98
CA HIS A 189 -19.06 -5.42 -19.69
C HIS A 189 -20.48 -5.21 -19.15
N TYR A 190 -20.75 -4.03 -18.57
CA TYR A 190 -22.03 -3.72 -17.95
C TYR A 190 -22.77 -2.53 -18.59
N GLY A 191 -22.16 -1.84 -19.59
CA GLY A 191 -22.81 -0.78 -20.35
C GLY A 191 -23.14 0.44 -19.49
N VAL A 192 -22.35 0.75 -18.47
CA VAL A 192 -22.53 1.90 -17.58
C VAL A 192 -21.68 3.08 -18.00
N GLU A 193 -22.06 4.30 -17.60
CA GLU A 193 -21.25 5.50 -17.73
C GLU A 193 -20.44 5.69 -16.44
N CYS A 194 -19.13 5.89 -16.54
CA CYS A 194 -18.27 6.04 -15.38
C CYS A 194 -17.61 7.42 -15.33
N VAL A 195 -17.67 8.02 -14.13
CA VAL A 195 -16.89 9.23 -13.79
C VAL A 195 -15.89 8.85 -12.72
N GLY A 196 -14.61 9.04 -12.97
CA GLY A 196 -13.54 8.73 -12.02
C GLY A 196 -12.83 9.98 -11.52
N LEU A 197 -12.68 10.05 -10.21
CA LEU A 197 -11.94 11.12 -9.54
C LEU A 197 -10.54 10.64 -9.19
N THR A 198 -9.55 11.43 -9.55
CA THR A 198 -8.15 11.23 -9.12
C THR A 198 -7.49 12.58 -8.89
N ILE A 199 -6.46 12.60 -8.01
CA ILE A 199 -5.58 13.74 -7.80
C ILE A 199 -4.23 13.58 -8.50
N SER A 200 -4.00 12.43 -9.16
CA SER A 200 -2.80 12.17 -9.94
C SER A 200 -3.05 12.48 -11.42
N LYS A 201 -2.36 13.53 -11.91
CA LYS A 201 -2.38 13.90 -13.33
C LYS A 201 -1.85 12.79 -14.22
N GLU A 202 -0.78 12.11 -13.78
CA GLU A 202 -0.16 11.01 -14.52
C GLU A 202 -1.11 9.83 -14.69
N GLN A 203 -1.83 9.44 -13.63
CA GLN A 203 -2.84 8.39 -13.71
C GLN A 203 -3.96 8.75 -14.68
N ALA A 204 -4.48 9.98 -14.60
CA ALA A 204 -5.55 10.44 -15.49
C ALA A 204 -5.11 10.43 -16.96
N GLU A 205 -3.96 11.02 -17.28
CA GLU A 205 -3.44 11.10 -18.65
C GLU A 205 -3.09 9.71 -19.23
N PHE A 206 -2.50 8.85 -18.43
CA PHE A 206 -2.15 7.49 -18.85
C PHE A 206 -3.42 6.62 -19.00
N GLY A 207 -4.35 6.69 -18.04
CA GLY A 207 -5.61 5.97 -18.09
C GLY A 207 -6.45 6.33 -19.31
N GLN A 208 -6.54 7.62 -19.65
CA GLN A 208 -7.22 8.07 -20.89
C GLN A 208 -6.63 7.45 -22.16
N ARG A 209 -5.33 7.16 -22.19
CA ARG A 209 -4.67 6.50 -23.33
C ARG A 209 -4.88 5.00 -23.37
N LEU A 210 -4.96 4.35 -22.18
CA LEU A 210 -5.19 2.92 -22.06
C LEU A 210 -6.62 2.52 -22.39
N ILE A 211 -7.59 3.36 -22.03
CA ILE A 211 -8.99 3.05 -22.21
C ILE A 211 -9.38 3.09 -23.69
N LYS A 212 -10.08 2.07 -24.13
CA LYS A 212 -10.58 1.95 -25.50
C LYS A 212 -11.42 3.16 -25.88
N LYS A 213 -11.11 3.76 -27.04
CA LYS A 213 -11.85 4.92 -27.55
C LYS A 213 -13.34 4.58 -27.71
N GLY A 214 -14.20 5.50 -27.26
CA GLY A 214 -15.65 5.36 -27.38
C GLY A 214 -16.35 4.76 -26.16
N LEU A 215 -15.61 4.30 -25.14
CA LEU A 215 -16.23 3.96 -23.86
C LEU A 215 -16.70 5.22 -23.12
N PRO A 216 -17.89 5.20 -22.48
CA PRO A 216 -18.42 6.31 -21.71
C PRO A 216 -17.71 6.44 -20.34
N VAL A 217 -16.45 6.85 -20.38
CA VAL A 217 -15.56 6.99 -19.21
C VAL A 217 -14.99 8.40 -19.18
N GLU A 218 -15.17 9.10 -18.08
CA GLU A 218 -14.66 10.45 -17.83
C GLU A 218 -13.68 10.44 -16.66
N PHE A 219 -12.47 10.98 -16.83
CA PHE A 219 -11.53 11.26 -15.75
C PHE A 219 -11.63 12.72 -15.32
N ARG A 220 -11.78 12.95 -14.01
CA ARG A 220 -11.73 14.29 -13.41
C ARG A 220 -10.53 14.40 -12.48
N LEU A 221 -9.63 15.31 -12.81
CA LEU A 221 -8.51 15.68 -11.94
C LEU A 221 -9.01 16.62 -10.84
N GLN A 222 -9.61 16.06 -9.80
CA GLN A 222 -10.16 16.84 -8.69
C GLN A 222 -10.17 16.06 -7.38
N ASP A 223 -10.15 16.80 -6.27
CA ASP A 223 -10.39 16.23 -4.94
C ASP A 223 -11.85 15.80 -4.81
N TYR A 224 -12.09 14.59 -4.28
CA TYR A 224 -13.44 14.03 -4.13
C TYR A 224 -14.37 14.91 -3.30
N ARG A 225 -13.84 15.76 -2.41
CA ARG A 225 -14.62 16.70 -1.59
C ARG A 225 -15.38 17.73 -2.42
N ASN A 226 -14.92 17.98 -3.63
CA ASN A 226 -15.51 18.96 -4.55
C ASN A 226 -16.56 18.35 -5.50
N GLU A 227 -16.86 17.04 -5.37
CA GLU A 227 -17.90 16.43 -6.18
C GLU A 227 -19.28 16.67 -5.58
N HIS A 228 -20.25 17.04 -6.43
CA HIS A 228 -21.62 17.35 -6.03
C HIS A 228 -22.69 16.73 -6.93
N GLU A 229 -22.32 16.11 -8.02
CA GLU A 229 -23.27 15.39 -8.88
C GLU A 229 -23.78 14.12 -8.20
N GLN A 230 -24.96 13.67 -8.62
CA GLN A 230 -25.56 12.43 -8.13
C GLN A 230 -25.38 11.28 -9.12
N PHE A 231 -25.09 10.10 -8.56
CA PHE A 231 -24.81 8.86 -9.28
C PHE A 231 -25.70 7.72 -8.80
N ASP A 232 -26.00 6.78 -9.69
CA ASP A 232 -26.76 5.58 -9.36
C ASP A 232 -25.96 4.64 -8.46
N ARG A 233 -24.64 4.62 -8.63
CA ARG A 233 -23.71 3.77 -7.88
C ARG A 233 -22.43 4.54 -7.57
N ILE A 234 -21.85 4.23 -6.42
CA ILE A 234 -20.54 4.76 -6.05
C ILE A 234 -19.62 3.59 -5.70
N VAL A 235 -18.37 3.69 -6.10
CA VAL A 235 -17.31 2.74 -5.74
C VAL A 235 -16.08 3.49 -5.26
N SER A 236 -15.33 2.88 -4.36
CA SER A 236 -13.98 3.31 -3.99
C SER A 236 -13.16 2.09 -3.65
N ILE A 237 -12.03 1.89 -4.34
CA ILE A 237 -11.23 0.67 -4.30
C ILE A 237 -9.78 1.01 -3.98
N GLY A 238 -9.31 0.68 -2.75
CA GLY A 238 -7.93 0.92 -2.33
C GLY A 238 -7.55 2.41 -2.19
N MET A 239 -8.53 3.27 -1.95
CA MET A 239 -8.31 4.71 -1.75
C MET A 239 -8.57 5.13 -0.29
N PHE A 240 -9.46 4.44 0.41
CA PHE A 240 -9.87 4.82 1.76
C PHE A 240 -8.72 4.75 2.78
N GLU A 241 -7.70 3.95 2.50
CA GLU A 241 -6.43 3.87 3.23
C GLU A 241 -5.72 5.22 3.29
N HIS A 242 -5.86 6.05 2.25
CA HIS A 242 -5.25 7.37 2.12
C HIS A 242 -6.10 8.51 2.73
N VAL A 243 -7.37 8.23 3.07
CA VAL A 243 -8.28 9.25 3.63
C VAL A 243 -7.89 9.70 5.04
N GLY A 244 -7.39 8.77 5.86
CA GLY A 244 -7.06 8.99 7.25
C GLY A 244 -8.30 9.12 8.16
N HIS A 245 -8.23 8.56 9.36
CA HIS A 245 -9.38 8.39 10.27
C HIS A 245 -10.10 9.69 10.64
N LYS A 246 -9.40 10.83 10.63
CA LYS A 246 -9.99 12.15 10.93
C LYS A 246 -10.94 12.66 9.84
N ASN A 247 -10.79 12.15 8.62
CA ASN A 247 -11.58 12.57 7.45
C ASN A 247 -12.64 11.52 7.05
N TYR A 248 -12.76 10.40 7.77
CA TYR A 248 -13.73 9.35 7.42
C TYR A 248 -15.17 9.86 7.38
N ARG A 249 -15.56 10.73 8.32
CA ARG A 249 -16.90 11.33 8.34
C ARG A 249 -17.14 12.18 7.11
N GLU A 250 -16.17 13.01 6.73
CA GLU A 250 -16.24 13.85 5.53
C GLU A 250 -16.37 12.99 4.27
N PHE A 251 -15.54 11.95 4.13
CA PHE A 251 -15.61 11.00 3.01
C PHE A 251 -17.00 10.35 2.89
N MET A 252 -17.55 9.85 4.00
CA MET A 252 -18.90 9.27 4.01
C MET A 252 -20.00 10.30 3.71
N SER A 253 -19.83 11.55 4.12
CA SER A 253 -20.74 12.63 3.79
C SER A 253 -20.73 12.97 2.30
N VAL A 254 -19.57 12.91 1.65
CA VAL A 254 -19.45 13.06 0.21
C VAL A 254 -20.14 11.90 -0.52
N ALA A 255 -19.85 10.66 -0.13
CA ALA A 255 -20.50 9.49 -0.70
C ALA A 255 -22.04 9.59 -0.56
N ASN A 256 -22.54 10.00 0.59
CA ASN A 256 -23.98 10.15 0.84
C ASN A 256 -24.62 11.25 -0.06
N ARG A 257 -23.99 12.41 -0.22
CA ARG A 257 -24.57 13.49 -1.06
C ARG A 257 -24.52 13.18 -2.55
N CYS A 258 -23.52 12.39 -2.98
CA CYS A 258 -23.36 12.03 -4.39
C CYS A 258 -24.12 10.76 -4.78
N LEU A 259 -24.69 10.02 -3.83
CA LEU A 259 -25.46 8.83 -4.08
C LEU A 259 -26.96 9.17 -4.18
N LYS A 260 -27.64 8.68 -5.21
CA LYS A 260 -29.11 8.74 -5.32
C LYS A 260 -29.76 7.93 -4.19
N ASP A 261 -31.03 8.20 -3.87
CA ASP A 261 -31.76 7.59 -2.74
C ASP A 261 -31.79 6.06 -2.77
N ASP A 262 -31.89 5.45 -3.96
CA ASP A 262 -31.89 4.00 -4.19
C ASP A 262 -30.50 3.46 -4.60
N GLY A 263 -29.47 4.29 -4.44
CA GLY A 263 -28.10 3.98 -4.85
C GLY A 263 -27.39 2.97 -3.94
N LEU A 264 -26.35 2.34 -4.46
CA LEU A 264 -25.45 1.48 -3.68
C LEU A 264 -24.04 2.07 -3.70
N PHE A 265 -23.40 2.05 -2.52
CA PHE A 265 -22.00 2.40 -2.37
C PHE A 265 -21.20 1.14 -1.98
N LEU A 266 -20.16 0.84 -2.74
CA LEU A 266 -19.19 -0.21 -2.43
C LEU A 266 -17.86 0.42 -2.01
N LEU A 267 -17.45 0.14 -0.79
CA LEU A 267 -16.14 0.52 -0.26
C LEU A 267 -15.28 -0.74 -0.12
N HIS A 268 -14.19 -0.79 -0.89
CA HIS A 268 -13.18 -1.82 -0.80
C HIS A 268 -11.90 -1.20 -0.22
N THR A 269 -11.45 -1.70 0.92
CA THR A 269 -10.27 -1.17 1.63
C THR A 269 -9.56 -2.28 2.40
N ILE A 270 -8.28 -2.08 2.68
CA ILE A 270 -7.50 -2.95 3.55
C ILE A 270 -7.97 -2.73 4.99
N GLY A 271 -8.28 -3.82 5.68
CA GLY A 271 -8.69 -3.81 7.09
C GLY A 271 -7.73 -4.61 7.96
N LYS A 272 -7.87 -4.45 9.27
CA LYS A 272 -7.16 -5.25 10.28
C LYS A 272 -8.18 -5.88 11.23
N ASN A 273 -7.86 -7.06 11.77
CA ASN A 273 -8.70 -7.74 12.75
C ASN A 273 -8.73 -7.03 14.11
N LEU A 274 -7.69 -6.26 14.41
CA LEU A 274 -7.59 -5.47 15.64
C LEU A 274 -7.50 -3.99 15.28
N SER A 275 -8.29 -3.15 15.97
CA SER A 275 -8.23 -1.70 15.82
C SER A 275 -6.84 -1.17 16.18
N ASN A 276 -6.26 -0.38 15.29
CA ASN A 276 -5.01 0.32 15.52
C ASN A 276 -5.14 1.75 15.00
N THR A 277 -4.70 2.71 15.82
CA THR A 277 -4.73 4.13 15.46
C THR A 277 -3.37 4.67 15.04
N VAL A 278 -2.36 3.80 14.98
CA VAL A 278 -0.97 4.16 14.65
C VAL A 278 -0.54 3.42 13.41
N THR A 279 -0.12 4.16 12.41
CA THR A 279 0.54 3.60 11.23
C THR A 279 1.98 3.24 11.58
N ASP A 280 2.51 2.18 10.97
CA ASP A 280 3.93 1.87 11.05
C ASP A 280 4.77 3.08 10.58
N PRO A 281 5.84 3.47 11.29
CA PRO A 281 6.60 4.69 10.98
C PRO A 281 7.23 4.68 9.59
N TRP A 282 7.61 3.54 9.05
CA TRP A 282 8.14 3.44 7.69
C TRP A 282 7.03 3.65 6.67
N ILE A 283 5.87 2.99 6.86
CA ILE A 283 4.69 3.16 6.01
C ILE A 283 4.19 4.62 6.05
N ASP A 284 4.14 5.23 7.25
CA ASP A 284 3.74 6.64 7.42
C ASP A 284 4.67 7.64 6.69
N LYS A 285 5.95 7.28 6.57
CA LYS A 285 6.95 8.16 5.93
C LYS A 285 7.00 8.00 4.41
N TYR A 286 6.90 6.77 3.92
CA TYR A 286 7.19 6.44 2.52
C TYR A 286 5.95 6.09 1.71
N ILE A 287 4.81 5.71 2.34
CA ILE A 287 3.60 5.30 1.65
C ILE A 287 2.46 6.31 1.87
N PHE A 288 2.31 6.88 3.06
CA PHE A 288 1.29 7.84 3.44
C PHE A 288 1.94 9.16 3.90
#